data_8b4f7b15cbeca713f8d5f310ae5683ac
#
_entry.id   8b4f7b15cbeca713f8d5f310ae5683ac
#
_cell.length_a   1.000
_cell.length_b   1.000
_cell.length_c   1.000
_cell.angle_alpha   90.00
_cell.angle_beta   90.00
_cell.angle_gamma   90.00
#
_symmetry.space_group_name_H-M   'P 1'
#
loop_
_entity.id
_entity.type
_entity.pdbx_description
1 polymer ?
#
loop_
_entity_poly.entity_id
_entity_poly.type
_entity_poly.pdbx_seq_one_letter_code
_entity_poly.pdbx_strand_id
1 'polypeptide(L)'
;MIRLIVFCLLFLGLNSCSSPLTKEITEYRKEYFKEFLSDPRSPLKEADLAKLDFFPAGEKERITASFQPTNDSEPFDMPTYSGLTRKYRKYGVATFSWGNKQATLSLYENLSLLNNPDFDDYLFLPFKDETNGVTTYGGGRYINMSKADAEDGTITIDFNKCYNPYCAYSDGFNCPIPPRENNLPFEVHAGERNFKGAYTAVGH
;
A
#
# COMPACT_ATOMS: atom_id res chain seq x y z
N MET A 1 -16.09 2.07 -68.19
CA MET A 1 -16.89 2.27 -66.93
C MET A 1 -16.09 1.70 -65.76
N ILE A 2 -15.42 2.57 -65.00
CA ILE A 2 -14.56 2.20 -63.87
C ILE A 2 -15.43 2.32 -62.61
N ARG A 3 -15.71 1.19 -61.93
CA ARG A 3 -16.40 1.18 -60.66
C ARG A 3 -15.42 1.48 -59.52
N LEU A 4 -15.57 2.67 -58.91
CA LEU A 4 -14.84 3.09 -57.72
C LEU A 4 -15.45 2.37 -56.49
N ILE A 5 -14.70 1.44 -55.89
CA ILE A 5 -15.08 0.80 -54.62
C ILE A 5 -14.58 1.69 -53.50
N VAL A 6 -15.47 2.42 -52.84
CA VAL A 6 -15.18 3.18 -51.62
C VAL A 6 -15.12 2.21 -50.46
N PHE A 7 -13.93 1.96 -49.91
CA PHE A 7 -13.70 1.20 -48.70
C PHE A 7 -13.96 2.10 -47.49
N CYS A 8 -15.16 2.01 -46.90
CA CYS A 8 -15.46 2.65 -45.62
C CYS A 8 -14.71 1.91 -44.49
N LEU A 9 -13.59 2.45 -44.06
CA LEU A 9 -12.93 2.03 -42.81
C LEU A 9 -13.76 2.52 -41.62
N LEU A 10 -14.55 1.60 -41.02
CA LEU A 10 -15.18 1.81 -39.72
C LEU A 10 -14.07 1.82 -38.66
N PHE A 11 -13.69 3.01 -38.21
CA PHE A 11 -12.93 3.19 -36.97
C PHE A 11 -13.85 2.86 -35.79
N LEU A 12 -13.83 1.61 -35.32
CA LEU A 12 -14.37 1.24 -34.02
C LEU A 12 -13.46 1.87 -32.97
N GLY A 13 -13.85 3.04 -32.47
CA GLY A 13 -13.25 3.64 -31.31
C GLY A 13 -13.43 2.71 -30.10
N LEU A 14 -12.36 2.04 -29.68
CA LEU A 14 -12.33 1.31 -28.41
C LEU A 14 -12.40 2.34 -27.29
N ASN A 15 -13.63 2.70 -26.88
CA ASN A 15 -13.85 3.35 -25.60
C ASN A 15 -13.49 2.31 -24.52
N SER A 16 -12.23 2.35 -24.05
CA SER A 16 -11.79 1.61 -22.88
C SER A 16 -12.50 2.19 -21.66
N CYS A 17 -13.66 1.66 -21.33
CA CYS A 17 -14.38 2.02 -20.11
C CYS A 17 -13.58 1.42 -18.95
N SER A 18 -12.86 2.27 -18.20
CA SER A 18 -12.14 1.83 -17.00
C SER A 18 -13.13 1.31 -15.97
N SER A 19 -12.79 0.19 -15.29
CA SER A 19 -13.64 -0.40 -14.26
C SER A 19 -13.86 0.58 -13.10
N PRO A 20 -14.95 0.42 -12.31
CA PRO A 20 -15.16 1.23 -11.10
C PRO A 20 -13.97 1.19 -10.16
N LEU A 21 -13.37 0.01 -9.93
CA LEU A 21 -12.16 -0.14 -9.12
C LEU A 21 -10.98 0.66 -9.70
N THR A 22 -10.75 0.59 -11.02
CA THR A 22 -9.66 1.36 -11.65
C THR A 22 -9.82 2.85 -11.43
N LYS A 23 -11.05 3.37 -11.47
CA LYS A 23 -11.32 4.79 -11.18
C LYS A 23 -11.04 5.11 -9.72
N GLU A 24 -11.55 4.30 -8.79
CA GLU A 24 -11.32 4.47 -7.35
C GLU A 24 -9.82 4.50 -7.03
N ILE A 25 -9.05 3.53 -7.52
CA ILE A 25 -7.61 3.45 -7.26
C ILE A 25 -6.85 4.61 -7.93
N THR A 26 -7.33 5.08 -9.09
CA THR A 26 -6.75 6.26 -9.73
C THR A 26 -6.94 7.51 -8.87
N GLU A 27 -8.13 7.73 -8.30
CA GLU A 27 -8.38 8.86 -7.39
C GLU A 27 -7.56 8.72 -6.09
N TYR A 28 -7.51 7.52 -5.50
CA TYR A 28 -6.66 7.25 -4.34
C TYR A 28 -5.19 7.64 -4.60
N ARG A 29 -4.63 7.26 -5.75
CA ARG A 29 -3.24 7.60 -6.12
C ARG A 29 -3.04 9.10 -6.34
N LYS A 30 -4.04 9.82 -6.80
CA LYS A 30 -3.97 11.29 -6.89
C LYS A 30 -3.89 11.94 -5.51
N GLU A 31 -4.69 11.47 -4.55
CA GLU A 31 -4.60 11.96 -3.16
C GLU A 31 -3.24 11.59 -2.54
N TYR A 32 -2.76 10.37 -2.75
CA TYR A 32 -1.43 9.94 -2.31
C TYR A 32 -0.31 10.86 -2.87
N PHE A 33 -0.41 11.28 -4.12
CA PHE A 33 0.55 12.25 -4.70
C PHE A 33 0.46 13.63 -4.04
N LYS A 34 -0.75 14.09 -3.70
CA LYS A 34 -0.93 15.34 -2.97
C LYS A 34 -0.31 15.30 -1.57
N GLU A 35 -0.40 14.15 -0.88
CA GLU A 35 0.23 13.96 0.42
C GLU A 35 1.74 14.19 0.35
N PHE A 36 2.44 13.66 -0.68
CA PHE A 36 3.86 13.96 -0.89
C PHE A 36 4.14 15.45 -1.05
N LEU A 37 3.28 16.18 -1.75
CA LEU A 37 3.49 17.61 -2.00
C LEU A 37 3.14 18.47 -0.79
N SER A 38 2.28 18.01 0.10
CA SER A 38 1.83 18.72 1.30
C SER A 38 2.68 18.44 2.54
N ASP A 39 3.32 17.26 2.65
CA ASP A 39 4.22 16.97 3.77
C ASP A 39 5.57 17.69 3.58
N PRO A 40 5.92 18.66 4.45
CA PRO A 40 7.20 19.36 4.36
C PRO A 40 8.41 18.45 4.54
N ARG A 41 8.24 17.23 5.10
CA ARG A 41 9.28 16.23 5.27
C ARG A 41 9.38 15.28 4.08
N SER A 42 8.53 15.44 3.06
CA SER A 42 8.50 14.55 1.91
C SER A 42 9.86 14.45 1.23
N PRO A 43 10.35 13.22 0.95
CA PRO A 43 11.59 13.02 0.20
C PRO A 43 11.41 13.29 -1.29
N LEU A 44 10.17 13.36 -1.80
CA LEU A 44 9.84 13.53 -3.20
C LEU A 44 9.33 14.95 -3.48
N LYS A 45 9.69 15.46 -4.67
CA LYS A 45 9.20 16.71 -5.21
C LYS A 45 8.29 16.43 -6.42
N GLU A 46 7.58 17.43 -6.91
CA GLU A 46 6.65 17.28 -8.02
C GLU A 46 7.26 16.55 -9.23
N ALA A 47 8.50 16.87 -9.58
CA ALA A 47 9.23 16.22 -10.69
C ALA A 47 9.51 14.72 -10.46
N ASP A 48 9.44 14.24 -9.21
CA ASP A 48 9.69 12.85 -8.86
C ASP A 48 8.44 12.00 -8.92
N LEU A 49 7.25 12.59 -8.80
CA LEU A 49 5.97 11.86 -8.78
C LEU A 49 5.76 11.04 -10.06
N ALA A 50 6.23 11.54 -11.21
CA ALA A 50 6.17 10.79 -12.48
C ALA A 50 7.04 9.52 -12.50
N LYS A 51 7.91 9.33 -11.50
CA LYS A 51 8.79 8.17 -11.35
C LYS A 51 8.22 7.12 -10.38
N LEU A 52 7.12 7.44 -9.69
CA LEU A 52 6.35 6.46 -8.93
C LEU A 52 5.71 5.47 -9.91
N ASP A 53 5.80 4.19 -9.59
CA ASP A 53 5.29 3.11 -10.43
C ASP A 53 4.34 2.21 -9.62
N PHE A 54 3.30 1.74 -10.28
CA PHE A 54 2.26 0.93 -9.64
C PHE A 54 1.88 -0.25 -10.51
N PHE A 55 1.50 -1.34 -9.87
CA PHE A 55 0.78 -2.40 -10.56
C PHE A 55 -0.59 -1.90 -11.05
N PRO A 56 -1.15 -2.47 -12.14
CA PRO A 56 -2.55 -2.25 -12.49
C PRO A 56 -3.47 -2.60 -11.32
N ALA A 57 -4.56 -1.87 -11.16
CA ALA A 57 -5.56 -2.19 -10.15
C ALA A 57 -6.28 -3.50 -10.51
N GLY A 58 -6.44 -4.40 -9.53
CA GLY A 58 -7.09 -5.68 -9.70
C GLY A 58 -8.08 -5.99 -8.58
N GLU A 59 -9.22 -6.62 -8.93
CA GLU A 59 -10.26 -6.99 -7.97
C GLU A 59 -9.79 -8.09 -7.01
N LYS A 60 -8.88 -8.96 -7.46
CA LYS A 60 -8.36 -10.07 -6.66
C LYS A 60 -7.45 -9.62 -5.51
N GLU A 61 -6.93 -8.41 -5.63
CA GLU A 61 -6.03 -7.78 -4.68
C GLU A 61 -6.78 -6.98 -3.60
N ARG A 62 -8.12 -6.91 -3.71
CA ARG A 62 -9.02 -6.45 -2.66
C ARG A 62 -9.70 -7.65 -2.04
N ILE A 63 -9.37 -7.97 -0.80
CA ILE A 63 -9.82 -9.17 -0.11
C ILE A 63 -10.64 -8.84 1.12
N THR A 64 -11.65 -9.67 1.42
CA THR A 64 -12.32 -9.69 2.71
C THR A 64 -11.71 -10.80 3.55
N ALA A 65 -11.12 -10.45 4.67
CA ALA A 65 -10.48 -11.35 5.62
C ALA A 65 -11.39 -11.55 6.85
N SER A 66 -11.37 -12.72 7.48
CA SER A 66 -11.90 -12.84 8.83
C SER A 66 -11.00 -12.07 9.79
N PHE A 67 -11.60 -11.32 10.72
CA PHE A 67 -10.87 -10.46 11.63
C PHE A 67 -11.14 -10.82 13.08
N GLN A 68 -10.05 -10.97 13.84
CA GLN A 68 -10.11 -11.25 15.27
C GLN A 68 -9.36 -10.15 16.04
N PRO A 69 -10.05 -9.30 16.81
CA PRO A 69 -9.42 -8.32 17.69
C PRO A 69 -8.54 -8.99 18.76
N THR A 70 -7.47 -8.29 19.16
CA THR A 70 -6.57 -8.71 20.26
C THR A 70 -6.61 -7.68 21.39
N ASN A 71 -7.72 -7.63 22.12
CA ASN A 71 -8.04 -6.56 23.07
C ASN A 71 -7.01 -6.34 24.19
N ASP A 72 -6.27 -7.39 24.58
CA ASP A 72 -5.32 -7.36 25.70
C ASP A 72 -3.86 -7.51 25.25
N SER A 73 -3.54 -7.09 24.04
CA SER A 73 -2.16 -7.17 23.54
C SER A 73 -1.26 -6.16 24.24
N GLU A 74 -0.12 -6.66 24.75
CA GLU A 74 0.89 -5.79 25.36
C GLU A 74 1.57 -4.88 24.32
N PRO A 75 1.88 -3.64 24.70
CA PRO A 75 2.72 -2.78 23.87
C PRO A 75 4.10 -3.39 23.61
N PHE A 76 4.62 -3.18 22.42
CA PHE A 76 5.97 -3.61 22.05
C PHE A 76 6.71 -2.54 21.25
N ASP A 77 8.03 -2.69 21.19
CA ASP A 77 8.91 -1.82 20.42
C ASP A 77 9.09 -2.38 19.01
N MET A 78 8.43 -1.76 18.02
CA MET A 78 8.63 -2.09 16.62
C MET A 78 9.93 -1.43 16.12
N PRO A 79 10.91 -2.20 15.63
CA PRO A 79 12.17 -1.63 15.13
C PRO A 79 11.93 -0.83 13.85
N THR A 80 12.81 0.13 13.60
CA THR A 80 12.81 0.94 12.37
C THR A 80 14.14 0.81 11.62
N TYR A 81 14.17 1.19 10.36
CA TYR A 81 15.38 1.14 9.53
C TYR A 81 16.48 2.12 10.00
N SER A 82 16.14 3.11 10.80
CA SER A 82 17.13 4.01 11.44
C SER A 82 17.81 3.43 12.69
N GLY A 83 17.40 2.22 13.13
CA GLY A 83 17.86 1.63 14.40
C GLY A 83 17.10 2.10 15.64
N LEU A 84 16.16 3.05 15.49
CA LEU A 84 15.24 3.44 16.56
C LEU A 84 14.07 2.48 16.64
N THR A 85 13.25 2.64 17.68
CA THR A 85 12.00 1.90 17.84
C THR A 85 10.80 2.83 17.91
N ARG A 86 9.61 2.30 17.66
CA ARG A 86 8.33 2.97 17.87
C ARG A 86 7.41 2.07 18.64
N LYS A 87 6.66 2.62 19.60
CA LYS A 87 5.68 1.87 20.40
C LYS A 87 4.44 1.56 19.59
N TYR A 88 4.16 0.27 19.45
CA TYR A 88 2.93 -0.25 18.83
C TYR A 88 2.25 -1.23 19.77
N ARG A 89 0.97 -1.46 19.49
CA ARG A 89 0.17 -2.54 20.07
C ARG A 89 -0.52 -3.28 18.92
N LYS A 90 -0.59 -4.60 19.00
CA LYS A 90 -1.38 -5.39 18.05
C LYS A 90 -2.86 -5.13 18.31
N TYR A 91 -3.58 -4.69 17.29
CA TYR A 91 -5.01 -4.41 17.36
C TYR A 91 -5.85 -5.64 17.01
N GLY A 92 -5.39 -6.44 16.07
CA GLY A 92 -6.07 -7.65 15.65
C GLY A 92 -5.31 -8.41 14.58
N VAL A 93 -5.87 -9.55 14.20
CA VAL A 93 -5.32 -10.44 13.18
C VAL A 93 -6.37 -10.67 12.09
N ALA A 94 -6.00 -10.40 10.85
CA ALA A 94 -6.77 -10.71 9.66
C ALA A 94 -6.31 -12.05 9.08
N THR A 95 -7.25 -12.96 8.82
CA THR A 95 -6.98 -14.27 8.19
C THR A 95 -7.73 -14.37 6.88
N PHE A 96 -7.03 -14.75 5.82
CA PHE A 96 -7.59 -14.79 4.47
C PHE A 96 -6.97 -15.90 3.61
N SER A 97 -7.62 -16.17 2.47
CA SER A 97 -7.09 -17.05 1.42
C SER A 97 -6.52 -16.24 0.27
N TRP A 98 -5.33 -16.64 -0.21
CA TRP A 98 -4.70 -16.11 -1.42
C TRP A 98 -4.45 -17.27 -2.39
N GLY A 99 -5.32 -17.43 -3.37
CA GLY A 99 -5.39 -18.65 -4.16
C GLY A 99 -5.68 -19.87 -3.28
N ASN A 100 -4.78 -20.84 -3.25
CA ASN A 100 -4.88 -22.05 -2.41
C ASN A 100 -4.09 -21.96 -1.09
N LYS A 101 -3.49 -20.81 -0.79
CA LYS A 101 -2.73 -20.58 0.44
C LYS A 101 -3.59 -19.83 1.47
N GLN A 102 -3.43 -20.19 2.74
CA GLN A 102 -3.95 -19.41 3.88
C GLN A 102 -2.86 -18.47 4.38
N ALA A 103 -3.23 -17.27 4.75
CA ALA A 103 -2.31 -16.28 5.31
C ALA A 103 -2.97 -15.46 6.42
N THR A 104 -2.12 -14.88 7.26
CA THR A 104 -2.53 -13.96 8.32
C THR A 104 -1.72 -12.68 8.24
N LEU A 105 -2.34 -11.56 8.60
CA LEU A 105 -1.67 -10.28 8.79
C LEU A 105 -2.14 -9.67 10.10
N SER A 106 -1.20 -9.22 10.91
CA SER A 106 -1.47 -8.47 12.14
C SER A 106 -1.58 -6.98 11.83
N LEU A 107 -2.60 -6.33 12.37
CA LEU A 107 -2.81 -4.88 12.31
C LEU A 107 -2.36 -4.27 13.63
N TYR A 108 -1.81 -3.06 13.56
CA TYR A 108 -1.20 -2.40 14.71
C TYR A 108 -1.75 -1.00 14.93
N GLU A 109 -1.89 -0.61 16.20
CA GLU A 109 -2.05 0.77 16.63
C GLU A 109 -0.68 1.37 16.95
N ASN A 110 -0.41 2.58 16.47
CA ASN A 110 0.75 3.37 16.88
C ASN A 110 0.41 4.15 18.15
N LEU A 111 1.00 3.76 19.29
CA LEU A 111 0.66 4.35 20.58
C LEU A 111 1.06 5.83 20.72
N SER A 112 1.99 6.32 19.90
CA SER A 112 2.35 7.76 19.89
C SER A 112 1.29 8.62 19.20
N LEU A 113 0.33 8.02 18.48
CA LEU A 113 -0.74 8.72 17.78
C LEU A 113 -2.08 8.70 18.53
N LEU A 114 -2.25 7.89 19.58
CA LEU A 114 -3.52 7.70 20.29
C LEU A 114 -4.13 8.98 20.89
N ASN A 115 -3.30 10.01 21.15
CA ASN A 115 -3.77 11.28 21.68
C ASN A 115 -4.02 12.36 20.59
N ASN A 116 -3.91 11.98 19.33
CA ASN A 116 -4.18 12.86 18.20
C ASN A 116 -5.53 12.47 17.56
N PRO A 117 -6.56 13.35 17.65
CA PRO A 117 -7.88 13.06 17.09
C PRO A 117 -7.88 12.72 15.60
N ASP A 118 -6.90 13.20 14.83
CA ASP A 118 -6.79 12.91 13.40
C ASP A 118 -6.40 11.45 13.11
N PHE A 119 -5.98 10.69 14.15
CA PHE A 119 -5.51 9.30 14.05
C PHE A 119 -6.20 8.34 15.04
N ASP A 120 -7.31 8.73 15.66
CA ASP A 120 -8.04 7.91 16.64
C ASP A 120 -8.58 6.60 16.05
N ASP A 121 -8.87 6.62 14.75
CA ASP A 121 -9.37 5.50 13.94
C ASP A 121 -8.27 4.79 13.13
N TYR A 122 -7.02 5.26 13.18
CA TYR A 122 -5.94 4.79 12.34
C TYR A 122 -5.40 3.42 12.77
N LEU A 123 -5.27 2.52 11.80
CA LEU A 123 -4.57 1.25 11.91
C LEU A 123 -3.45 1.13 10.89
N PHE A 124 -2.36 0.53 11.31
CA PHE A 124 -1.17 0.32 10.50
C PHE A 124 -1.01 -1.15 10.13
N LEU A 125 -0.92 -1.44 8.83
CA LEU A 125 -0.70 -2.78 8.29
C LEU A 125 0.61 -2.81 7.48
N PRO A 126 1.75 -3.04 8.13
CA PRO A 126 3.02 -3.27 7.43
C PRO A 126 3.14 -4.74 7.04
N PHE A 127 3.68 -5.03 5.85
CA PHE A 127 3.88 -6.40 5.41
C PHE A 127 5.09 -6.55 4.48
N LYS A 128 5.57 -7.77 4.35
CA LYS A 128 6.50 -8.21 3.32
C LYS A 128 5.87 -9.32 2.49
N ASP A 129 6.36 -9.47 1.27
CA ASP A 129 5.94 -10.52 0.34
C ASP A 129 7.10 -10.90 -0.58
N GLU A 130 6.93 -11.92 -1.42
CA GLU A 130 8.01 -12.43 -2.28
C GLU A 130 8.40 -11.49 -3.43
N THR A 131 7.68 -10.38 -3.65
CA THR A 131 8.07 -9.34 -4.62
C THR A 131 9.14 -8.39 -4.08
N ASN A 132 9.36 -8.36 -2.74
CA ASN A 132 10.28 -7.41 -2.11
C ASN A 132 11.73 -7.62 -2.53
N GLY A 133 12.39 -6.53 -2.95
CA GLY A 133 13.75 -6.57 -3.47
C GLY A 133 13.87 -7.04 -4.93
N VAL A 134 12.75 -7.42 -5.55
CA VAL A 134 12.66 -7.78 -6.98
C VAL A 134 11.89 -6.70 -7.74
N THR A 135 10.58 -6.65 -7.58
CA THR A 135 9.69 -5.69 -8.26
C THR A 135 9.13 -4.61 -7.34
N THR A 136 9.23 -4.81 -6.02
CA THR A 136 8.82 -3.84 -5.00
C THR A 136 9.94 -3.57 -4.00
N TYR A 137 9.79 -2.53 -3.20
CA TYR A 137 10.79 -2.12 -2.21
C TYR A 137 11.18 -3.25 -1.25
N GLY A 138 12.47 -3.51 -1.09
CA GLY A 138 13.01 -4.60 -0.27
C GLY A 138 12.70 -4.50 1.23
N GLY A 139 12.36 -3.30 1.71
CA GLY A 139 11.97 -3.05 3.09
C GLY A 139 10.54 -3.46 3.46
N GLY A 140 9.73 -3.83 2.48
CA GLY A 140 8.29 -4.08 2.66
C GLY A 140 7.44 -2.87 2.34
N ARG A 141 6.12 -3.06 2.38
CA ARG A 141 5.12 -2.04 2.04
C ARG A 141 4.10 -1.90 3.16
N TYR A 142 3.34 -0.82 3.13
CA TYR A 142 2.37 -0.46 4.15
C TYR A 142 0.98 -0.27 3.55
N ILE A 143 -0.05 -0.51 4.35
CA ILE A 143 -1.43 -0.12 4.07
C ILE A 143 -1.91 0.67 5.30
N ASN A 144 -2.42 1.88 5.07
CA ASN A 144 -3.17 2.63 6.07
C ASN A 144 -4.60 2.10 6.08
N MET A 145 -5.09 1.76 7.26
CA MET A 145 -6.43 1.21 7.46
C MET A 145 -7.14 1.98 8.57
N SER A 146 -8.43 1.82 8.65
CA SER A 146 -9.31 2.38 9.67
C SER A 146 -9.87 1.27 10.55
N LYS A 147 -10.14 1.57 11.81
CA LYS A 147 -10.91 0.66 12.68
C LYS A 147 -12.31 0.41 12.13
N ALA A 148 -12.86 1.40 11.39
CA ALA A 148 -14.13 1.27 10.70
C ALA A 148 -14.09 0.28 9.51
N ASP A 149 -12.89 -0.10 9.01
CA ASP A 149 -12.76 -1.17 8.00
C ASP A 149 -13.08 -2.57 8.57
N ALA A 150 -13.14 -2.70 9.91
CA ALA A 150 -13.44 -3.95 10.62
C ALA A 150 -14.91 -3.96 11.05
N GLU A 151 -15.75 -4.73 10.37
CA GLU A 151 -17.17 -4.90 10.65
C GLU A 151 -17.52 -6.37 10.80
N ASP A 152 -18.39 -6.70 11.77
CA ASP A 152 -18.97 -8.04 11.96
C ASP A 152 -17.96 -9.21 11.88
N GLY A 153 -16.76 -9.02 12.45
CA GLY A 153 -15.72 -10.04 12.45
C GLY A 153 -14.99 -10.21 11.11
N THR A 154 -15.13 -9.26 10.20
CA THR A 154 -14.39 -9.20 8.94
C THR A 154 -13.65 -7.88 8.78
N ILE A 155 -12.65 -7.85 7.90
CA ILE A 155 -11.93 -6.63 7.50
C ILE A 155 -11.59 -6.69 6.02
N THR A 156 -11.74 -5.56 5.32
CA THR A 156 -11.36 -5.46 3.91
C THR A 156 -9.93 -4.95 3.78
N ILE A 157 -9.03 -5.77 3.22
CA ILE A 157 -7.66 -5.39 2.91
C ILE A 157 -7.55 -5.14 1.40
N ASP A 158 -7.22 -3.91 1.01
CA ASP A 158 -7.03 -3.55 -0.39
C ASP A 158 -5.54 -3.36 -0.70
N PHE A 159 -4.90 -4.41 -1.20
CA PHE A 159 -3.49 -4.35 -1.58
C PHE A 159 -3.22 -3.39 -2.75
N ASN A 160 -4.24 -2.97 -3.53
CA ASN A 160 -4.07 -1.94 -4.55
C ASN A 160 -3.64 -0.59 -3.96
N LYS A 161 -3.88 -0.39 -2.66
CA LYS A 161 -3.56 0.82 -1.89
C LYS A 161 -2.23 0.72 -1.14
N CYS A 162 -1.50 -0.40 -1.24
CA CYS A 162 -0.22 -0.50 -0.54
C CYS A 162 0.84 0.39 -1.18
N TYR A 163 1.67 0.97 -0.31
CA TYR A 163 2.65 1.97 -0.67
C TYR A 163 4.01 1.73 -0.02
N ASN A 164 5.05 2.33 -0.59
CA ASN A 164 6.40 2.28 -0.05
C ASN A 164 6.59 3.29 1.09
N PRO A 165 7.31 2.93 2.17
CA PRO A 165 7.74 3.92 3.16
C PRO A 165 8.71 4.95 2.55
N TYR A 166 8.85 6.11 3.16
CA TYR A 166 9.78 7.16 2.72
C TYR A 166 11.23 6.66 2.59
N CYS A 167 11.60 5.65 3.38
CA CYS A 167 12.90 4.98 3.28
C CYS A 167 13.14 4.27 1.92
N ALA A 168 12.13 4.13 1.08
CA ALA A 168 12.29 3.64 -0.29
C ALA A 168 12.86 4.70 -1.24
N TYR A 169 12.76 5.97 -0.89
CA TYR A 169 13.15 7.10 -1.72
C TYR A 169 14.37 7.85 -1.19
N SER A 170 14.56 7.86 0.14
CA SER A 170 15.63 8.58 0.82
C SER A 170 15.94 7.96 2.17
N ASP A 171 17.15 8.19 2.68
CA ASP A 171 17.49 7.93 4.08
C ASP A 171 16.95 9.03 5.02
N GLY A 172 17.29 8.95 6.31
CA GLY A 172 16.88 9.93 7.33
C GLY A 172 15.48 9.72 7.89
N PHE A 173 14.76 8.65 7.49
CA PHE A 173 13.43 8.34 7.99
C PHE A 173 13.41 7.13 8.94
N ASN A 174 12.52 7.20 9.93
CA ASN A 174 12.31 6.14 10.93
C ASN A 174 11.16 5.22 10.50
N CYS A 175 11.31 4.53 9.38
CA CYS A 175 10.28 3.67 8.82
C CYS A 175 10.22 2.34 9.57
N PRO A 176 9.07 1.93 10.11
CA PRO A 176 8.90 0.65 10.81
C PRO A 176 9.26 -0.55 9.93
N ILE A 177 9.96 -1.51 10.50
CA ILE A 177 10.26 -2.78 9.83
C ILE A 177 9.05 -3.69 10.03
N PRO A 178 8.42 -4.22 8.96
CA PRO A 178 7.33 -5.16 9.09
C PRO A 178 7.72 -6.35 9.97
N PRO A 179 6.93 -6.69 11.01
CA PRO A 179 7.17 -7.86 11.83
C PRO A 179 7.17 -9.16 11.01
N ARG A 180 7.95 -10.15 11.42
CA ARG A 180 8.08 -11.42 10.68
C ARG A 180 6.75 -12.15 10.48
N GLU A 181 5.82 -12.01 11.40
CA GLU A 181 4.47 -12.57 11.29
C GLU A 181 3.67 -12.00 10.13
N ASN A 182 4.05 -10.82 9.62
CA ASN A 182 3.46 -10.18 8.44
C ASN A 182 4.27 -10.44 7.15
N ASN A 183 5.07 -11.51 7.12
CA ASN A 183 5.71 -11.96 5.88
C ASN A 183 4.79 -12.94 5.15
N LEU A 184 4.31 -12.54 3.99
CA LEU A 184 3.47 -13.36 3.12
C LEU A 184 4.34 -14.31 2.27
N PRO A 185 4.04 -15.63 2.24
CA PRO A 185 4.82 -16.61 1.48
C PRO A 185 4.35 -16.71 0.02
N PHE A 186 4.07 -15.57 -0.62
CA PHE A 186 3.65 -15.44 -2.01
C PHE A 186 3.84 -14.00 -2.50
N GLU A 187 3.79 -13.81 -3.81
CA GLU A 187 3.88 -12.49 -4.44
C GLU A 187 2.55 -11.73 -4.37
N VAL A 188 2.62 -10.43 -4.04
CA VAL A 188 1.50 -9.49 -4.09
C VAL A 188 1.75 -8.47 -5.21
N HIS A 189 1.23 -8.75 -6.39
CA HIS A 189 1.38 -7.88 -7.57
C HIS A 189 0.34 -6.76 -7.57
N ALA A 190 0.31 -5.96 -6.51
CA ALA A 190 -0.60 -4.83 -6.33
C ALA A 190 0.12 -3.63 -5.70
N GLY A 191 -0.50 -2.46 -5.77
CA GLY A 191 -0.01 -1.23 -5.16
C GLY A 191 1.29 -0.74 -5.77
N GLU A 192 2.14 -0.12 -4.96
CA GLU A 192 3.36 0.54 -5.41
C GLU A 192 4.50 -0.46 -5.65
N ARG A 193 5.24 -0.21 -6.74
CA ARG A 193 6.44 -0.94 -7.17
C ARG A 193 7.72 -0.22 -6.72
N ASN A 194 8.87 -0.74 -7.14
CA ASN A 194 10.14 -0.04 -6.97
C ASN A 194 10.08 1.36 -7.59
N PHE A 195 10.54 2.35 -6.83
CA PHE A 195 10.69 3.70 -7.34
C PHE A 195 11.66 3.74 -8.53
N LYS A 196 11.28 4.44 -9.60
CA LYS A 196 12.10 4.56 -10.82
C LYS A 196 13.05 5.76 -10.82
N GLY A 197 12.98 6.58 -9.77
CA GLY A 197 13.87 7.72 -9.59
C GLY A 197 15.16 7.36 -8.88
N ALA A 198 16.02 8.35 -8.70
CA ALA A 198 17.23 8.21 -7.93
C ALA A 198 16.91 8.21 -6.42
N TYR A 199 17.58 7.33 -5.66
CA TYR A 199 17.57 7.38 -4.20
C TYR A 199 18.33 8.64 -3.74
N THR A 200 17.74 9.41 -2.84
CA THR A 200 18.35 10.62 -2.32
C THR A 200 19.00 10.32 -0.95
N ALA A 201 20.33 10.32 -0.90
CA ALA A 201 21.03 10.30 0.37
C ALA A 201 20.99 11.70 1.00
N VAL A 202 20.46 11.83 2.21
CA VAL A 202 20.60 13.05 3.01
C VAL A 202 22.02 13.05 3.54
N GLY A 203 22.88 13.93 3.00
CA GLY A 203 24.27 14.04 3.45
C GLY A 203 24.33 14.30 4.96
N HIS A 204 25.00 13.41 5.67
CA HIS A 204 25.35 13.54 7.10
C HIS A 204 26.59 14.40 7.26
#